data_be2f326995af036e6b365f545b47792f
#
_entry.id   be2f326995af036e6b365f545b47792f
#
_cell.length_a   1.000
_cell.length_b   1.000
_cell.length_c   1.000
_cell.angle_alpha   90.00
_cell.angle_beta   90.00
_cell.angle_gamma   90.00
#
_symmetry.space_group_name_H-M   'P 1'
#
loop_
_entity.id
_entity.type
_entity.pdbx_description
1 polymer ?
#
loop_
_entity_poly.entity_id
_entity_poly.type
_entity_poly.pdbx_seq_one_letter_code
_entity_poly.pdbx_strand_id
1 'polypeptide(L)'
;MLQEKLSDLILVVESHLKLVKIKIKKNKKELRQIENELKNNKYIDKEKVSDSKERLINQISELDILLYKLNKVHYRLKVCEKILNSELE
;
A
#
# COMPACT_ATOMS: atom_id res chain seq x y z
N MET A 1 -10.74 -1.56 -27.68
CA MET A 1 -12.08 -1.99 -27.32
C MET A 1 -12.26 -2.05 -25.83
N LEU A 2 -13.48 -2.20 -25.33
CA LEU A 2 -13.77 -2.14 -23.89
C LEU A 2 -13.00 -3.18 -23.08
N GLN A 3 -12.89 -4.40 -23.58
CA GLN A 3 -12.12 -5.46 -22.92
C GLN A 3 -10.65 -5.14 -22.75
N GLU A 4 -10.03 -4.57 -23.77
CA GLU A 4 -8.61 -4.17 -23.71
C GLU A 4 -8.39 -3.05 -22.72
N LYS A 5 -9.28 -2.05 -22.72
CA LYS A 5 -9.23 -0.95 -21.77
C LYS A 5 -9.40 -1.41 -20.33
N LEU A 6 -10.31 -2.36 -20.10
CA LEU A 6 -10.54 -2.95 -18.78
C LEU A 6 -9.33 -3.74 -18.33
N SER A 7 -8.75 -4.56 -19.21
CA SER A 7 -7.53 -5.32 -18.92
C SER A 7 -6.35 -4.40 -18.57
N ASP A 8 -6.17 -3.32 -19.34
CA ASP A 8 -5.11 -2.34 -19.08
C ASP A 8 -5.32 -1.64 -17.73
N LEU A 9 -6.56 -1.29 -17.42
CA LEU A 9 -6.88 -0.67 -16.13
C LEU A 9 -6.60 -1.60 -14.95
N ILE A 10 -6.92 -2.88 -15.09
CA ILE A 10 -6.60 -3.90 -14.08
C ILE A 10 -5.10 -3.99 -13.86
N LEU A 11 -4.30 -4.00 -14.92
CA LEU A 11 -2.83 -4.02 -14.82
C LEU A 11 -2.29 -2.78 -14.11
N VAL A 12 -2.84 -1.61 -14.38
CA VAL A 12 -2.45 -0.36 -13.70
C VAL A 12 -2.75 -0.45 -12.22
N VAL A 13 -3.94 -0.92 -11.84
CA VAL A 13 -4.33 -1.09 -10.44
C VAL A 13 -3.43 -2.12 -9.75
N GLU A 14 -3.13 -3.23 -10.40
CA GLU A 14 -2.23 -4.26 -9.86
C GLU A 14 -0.82 -3.71 -9.61
N SER A 15 -0.32 -2.86 -10.52
CA SER A 15 0.98 -2.19 -10.36
C SER A 15 0.98 -1.26 -9.14
N HIS A 16 -0.09 -0.49 -8.95
CA HIS A 16 -0.25 0.38 -7.77
C HIS A 16 -0.35 -0.42 -6.47
N LEU A 17 -1.09 -1.51 -6.47
CA LEU A 17 -1.18 -2.42 -5.32
C LEU A 17 0.21 -2.91 -4.90
N LYS A 18 1.00 -3.33 -5.88
CA LYS A 18 2.37 -3.81 -5.66
C LYS A 18 3.25 -2.73 -5.04
N LEU A 19 3.22 -1.52 -5.60
CA LEU A 19 4.01 -0.39 -5.10
C LEU A 19 3.61 0.02 -3.68
N VAL A 20 2.31 0.06 -3.39
CA VAL A 20 1.81 0.38 -2.04
C VAL A 20 2.27 -0.66 -1.03
N LYS A 21 2.18 -1.93 -1.36
CA LYS A 21 2.65 -3.03 -0.48
C LYS A 21 4.15 -2.92 -0.18
N ILE A 22 4.95 -2.63 -1.20
CA ILE A 22 6.40 -2.43 -1.04
C ILE A 22 6.69 -1.25 -0.11
N LYS A 23 5.98 -0.14 -0.29
CA LYS A 23 6.16 1.06 0.53
C LYS A 23 5.76 0.84 1.98
N ILE A 24 4.67 0.13 2.23
CA ILE A 24 4.23 -0.25 3.58
C ILE A 24 5.32 -1.09 4.25
N LYS A 25 5.84 -2.08 3.55
CA LYS A 25 6.89 -2.97 4.07
C LYS A 25 8.16 -2.19 4.42
N LYS A 26 8.57 -1.27 3.55
CA LYS A 26 9.73 -0.40 3.77
C LYS A 26 9.53 0.49 5.00
N ASN A 27 8.38 1.13 5.12
CA ASN A 27 8.07 2.01 6.24
C ASN A 27 8.01 1.24 7.56
N LYS A 28 7.46 0.03 7.56
CA LYS A 28 7.44 -0.84 8.74
C LYS A 28 8.85 -1.25 9.16
N LYS A 29 9.74 -1.50 8.22
CA LYS A 29 11.14 -1.80 8.49
C LYS A 29 11.86 -0.61 9.14
N GLU A 30 11.67 0.59 8.60
CA GLU A 30 12.21 1.82 9.18
C GLU A 30 11.69 2.07 10.59
N LEU A 31 10.40 1.83 10.81
CA LEU A 31 9.77 1.96 12.13
C LEU A 31 10.42 1.02 13.15
N ARG A 32 10.68 -0.23 12.79
CA ARG A 32 11.36 -1.19 13.67
C ARG A 32 12.79 -0.74 14.00
N GLN A 33 13.50 -0.20 13.03
CA GLN A 33 14.85 0.33 13.25
C GLN A 33 14.84 1.49 14.24
N ILE A 34 13.89 2.41 14.10
CA ILE A 34 13.71 3.54 15.02
C ILE A 34 13.37 3.05 16.43
N GLU A 35 12.46 2.08 16.56
CA GLU A 35 12.10 1.49 17.85
C GLU A 35 13.30 0.83 18.52
N ASN A 36 14.13 0.13 17.75
CA ASN A 36 15.36 -0.48 18.26
C ASN A 36 16.37 0.55 18.72
N GLU A 37 16.55 1.63 17.97
CA GLU A 37 17.44 2.73 18.35
C GLU A 37 16.98 3.42 19.63
N LEU A 38 15.67 3.63 19.80
CA LEU A 38 15.10 4.19 21.03
C LEU A 38 15.36 3.31 22.25
N LYS A 39 15.33 1.99 22.06
CA LYS A 39 15.62 1.03 23.14
C LYS A 39 17.08 0.97 23.55
N ASN A 40 17.98 1.03 22.56
CA ASN A 40 19.38 0.65 22.73
C ASN A 40 20.36 1.81 22.80
N ASN A 41 19.94 3.04 22.48
CA ASN A 41 20.82 4.19 22.41
C ASN A 41 20.39 5.28 23.40
N LYS A 42 21.24 5.52 24.42
CA LYS A 42 20.98 6.52 25.47
C LYS A 42 21.26 7.96 25.01
N TYR A 43 21.92 8.13 23.87
CA TYR A 43 22.37 9.45 23.38
C TYR A 43 21.50 10.03 22.26
N ILE A 44 20.42 9.35 21.90
CA ILE A 44 19.51 9.81 20.86
C ILE A 44 18.59 10.90 21.40
N ASP A 45 18.34 11.92 20.57
CA ASP A 45 17.31 12.92 20.81
C ASP A 45 15.94 12.23 20.69
N LYS A 46 15.38 11.85 21.82
CA LYS A 46 14.12 11.10 21.89
C LYS A 46 12.95 11.86 21.29
N GLU A 47 12.96 13.19 21.35
CA GLU A 47 11.89 14.02 20.79
C GLU A 47 11.86 13.94 19.26
N LYS A 48 13.00 14.11 18.59
CA LYS A 48 13.10 14.02 17.13
C LYS A 48 12.78 12.62 16.62
N VAL A 49 13.24 11.60 17.32
CA VAL A 49 12.99 10.21 16.95
C VAL A 49 11.53 9.86 17.16
N SER A 50 10.90 10.36 18.23
CA SER A 50 9.47 10.19 18.48
C SER A 50 8.61 10.83 17.39
N ASP A 51 9.00 12.03 16.91
CA ASP A 51 8.31 12.69 15.80
C ASP A 51 8.42 11.90 14.50
N SER A 52 9.60 11.36 14.22
CA SER A 52 9.83 10.50 13.04
C SER A 52 9.01 9.21 13.11
N LYS A 53 8.92 8.61 14.29
CA LYS A 53 8.11 7.43 14.55
C LYS A 53 6.63 7.70 14.30
N GLU A 54 6.11 8.79 14.83
CA GLU A 54 4.72 9.20 14.65
C GLU A 54 4.40 9.44 13.18
N ARG A 55 5.29 10.11 12.46
CA ARG A 55 5.14 10.35 11.02
C ARG A 55 5.06 9.04 10.24
N LEU A 56 5.92 8.06 10.56
CA LEU A 56 5.92 6.75 9.91
C LEU A 56 4.63 5.99 10.22
N ILE A 57 4.16 6.01 11.46
CA ILE A 57 2.89 5.37 11.85
C ILE A 57 1.73 5.96 11.05
N ASN A 58 1.68 7.28 10.92
CA ASN A 58 0.65 7.96 10.14
C ASN A 58 0.72 7.60 8.65
N GLN A 59 1.92 7.56 8.08
CA GLN A 59 2.12 7.16 6.68
C GLN A 59 1.67 5.71 6.44
N ILE A 60 2.01 4.80 7.34
CA ILE A 60 1.60 3.39 7.24
C ILE A 60 0.08 3.29 7.29
N SER A 61 -0.56 4.03 8.20
CA SER A 61 -2.02 4.07 8.33
C SER A 61 -2.69 4.55 7.05
N GLU A 62 -2.19 5.63 6.45
CA GLU A 62 -2.70 6.17 5.18
C GLU A 62 -2.51 5.17 4.03
N LEU A 63 -1.36 4.50 3.98
CA LEU A 63 -1.09 3.49 2.98
C LEU A 63 -1.97 2.25 3.13
N ASP A 64 -2.27 1.84 4.36
CA ASP A 64 -3.19 0.73 4.63
C ASP A 64 -4.61 1.05 4.14
N ILE A 65 -5.07 2.29 4.34
CA ILE A 65 -6.37 2.75 3.83
C ILE A 65 -6.38 2.74 2.30
N LEU A 66 -5.31 3.24 1.69
CA LEU A 66 -5.17 3.23 0.23
C LEU A 66 -5.16 1.81 -0.31
N LEU A 67 -4.43 0.90 0.33
CA LEU A 67 -4.37 -0.50 -0.04
C LEU A 67 -5.76 -1.14 -0.01
N TYR A 68 -6.53 -0.87 1.03
CA TYR A 68 -7.90 -1.36 1.17
C TYR A 68 -8.78 -0.88 0.00
N LYS A 69 -8.71 0.42 -0.33
CA LYS A 69 -9.48 1.00 -1.43
C LYS A 69 -9.07 0.43 -2.79
N LEU A 70 -7.78 0.27 -3.02
CA LEU A 70 -7.27 -0.32 -4.26
C LEU A 70 -7.69 -1.79 -4.41
N ASN A 71 -7.68 -2.56 -3.33
CA ASN A 71 -8.16 -3.95 -3.34
C ASN A 71 -9.64 -4.02 -3.71
N LYS A 72 -10.45 -3.11 -3.22
CA LYS A 72 -11.87 -3.03 -3.58
C LYS A 72 -12.06 -2.73 -5.06
N VAL A 73 -11.34 -1.75 -5.58
CA VAL A 73 -11.38 -1.39 -7.00
C VAL A 73 -10.93 -2.56 -7.86
N HIS A 74 -9.86 -3.21 -7.47
CA HIS A 74 -9.32 -4.39 -8.16
C HIS A 74 -10.36 -5.51 -8.22
N TYR A 75 -11.00 -5.81 -7.12
CA TYR A 75 -12.05 -6.82 -7.06
C TYR A 75 -13.20 -6.51 -8.01
N ARG A 76 -13.68 -5.26 -7.99
CA ARG A 76 -14.78 -4.81 -8.86
C ARG A 76 -14.41 -4.92 -10.33
N LEU A 77 -13.19 -4.54 -10.68
CA LEU A 77 -12.70 -4.64 -12.06
C LEU A 77 -12.62 -6.09 -12.53
N LYS A 78 -12.14 -6.98 -11.65
CA LYS A 78 -12.09 -8.42 -11.94
C LYS A 78 -13.47 -9.02 -12.14
N VAL A 79 -14.45 -8.62 -11.36
CA VAL A 79 -15.85 -9.04 -11.53
C VAL A 79 -16.40 -8.55 -12.87
N CYS A 80 -16.14 -7.29 -13.23
CA CYS A 80 -16.56 -6.73 -14.51
C CYS A 80 -15.93 -7.47 -15.68
N GLU A 81 -14.65 -7.78 -15.59
CA GLU A 81 -13.94 -8.56 -16.61
C GLU A 81 -14.58 -9.94 -16.82
N LYS A 82 -14.89 -10.60 -15.72
CA LYS A 82 -15.51 -11.93 -15.73
C LYS A 82 -16.89 -11.90 -16.39
N ILE A 83 -17.70 -10.90 -16.05
CA ILE A 83 -19.05 -10.72 -16.63
C ILE A 83 -18.92 -10.45 -18.13
N LEU A 84 -18.02 -9.57 -18.52
CA LEU A 84 -17.81 -9.21 -19.92
C LEU A 84 -17.37 -10.40 -20.75
N ASN A 85 -16.45 -11.22 -20.22
CA ASN A 85 -15.99 -12.43 -20.87
C ASN A 85 -17.11 -13.48 -21.01
N SER A 86 -17.96 -13.61 -20.00
CA SER A 86 -19.12 -14.52 -20.05
C SER A 86 -20.13 -14.10 -21.14
N GLU A 87 -20.35 -12.81 -21.34
CA GLU A 87 -21.29 -12.30 -22.34
C GLU A 87 -20.78 -12.52 -23.78
N LEU A 88 -19.44 -12.60 -23.94
CA LEU A 88 -18.83 -12.79 -25.26
C LEU A 88 -18.73 -14.27 -25.69
N GLU A 89 -18.92 -15.17 -24.77
CA GLU A 89 -19.00 -16.59 -25.05
C GLU A 89 -20.41 -16.95 -25.49
#